data_c072e5070cbdf5d97d16ef218ac05ccb
#
_entry.id   c072e5070cbdf5d97d16ef218ac05ccb
#
_cell.length_a   1.000
_cell.length_b   1.000
_cell.length_c   1.000
_cell.angle_alpha   90.00
_cell.angle_beta   90.00
_cell.angle_gamma   90.00
#
_symmetry.space_group_name_H-M   'P 1'
#
loop_
_entity.id
_entity.type
_entity.pdbx_description
1 polymer ?
#
loop_
_entity_poly.entity_id
_entity_poly.type
_entity_poly.pdbx_seq_one_letter_code
_entity_poly.pdbx_strand_id
1 'polypeptide(L)'
;SIKYIKKGDKMDIKLFDSELAVMNVIWEHGDITAKEISDILKESIGWNINTTYTVIKKCIAKGAVERREPKFICHALITREEVQKASVDELSKKMFGGSSELMFASLLANRSFSKKEIDNLKKMIQEYED
;
A
#
# COMPACT_ATOMS: atom_id res chain seq x y z
N SER A 1 14.05 -6.95 -10.73
CA SER A 1 13.21 -8.07 -10.47
C SER A 1 12.98 -8.30 -8.99
N ILE A 2 11.76 -8.54 -8.65
CA ILE A 2 11.36 -8.76 -7.26
C ILE A 2 11.84 -10.08 -6.69
N LYS A 3 12.27 -10.98 -7.54
CA LYS A 3 12.74 -12.28 -7.10
C LYS A 3 13.89 -12.21 -6.11
N TYR A 4 14.53 -11.06 -6.03
CA TYR A 4 15.67 -10.87 -5.14
C TYR A 4 15.36 -10.02 -3.93
N ILE A 5 14.14 -9.99 -3.51
CA ILE A 5 13.82 -9.29 -2.28
C ILE A 5 14.62 -9.95 -1.17
N LYS A 6 15.56 -9.21 -0.65
CA LYS A 6 16.39 -9.68 0.44
C LYS A 6 15.64 -9.52 1.74
N LYS A 7 16.02 -10.32 2.72
CA LYS A 7 15.47 -10.15 4.05
C LYS A 7 15.69 -8.71 4.50
N GLY A 8 14.62 -8.02 4.82
CA GLY A 8 14.66 -6.61 5.19
C GLY A 8 14.51 -5.63 4.05
N ASP A 9 14.61 -6.09 2.81
CA ASP A 9 14.49 -5.23 1.64
C ASP A 9 13.06 -5.25 1.10
N LYS A 10 12.15 -4.77 1.95
CA LYS A 10 10.71 -4.84 1.69
C LYS A 10 10.24 -3.86 0.62
N MET A 11 11.07 -2.88 0.27
CA MET A 11 10.72 -1.86 -0.70
C MET A 11 10.61 -2.42 -2.12
N ASP A 12 11.18 -3.58 -2.37
CA ASP A 12 11.13 -4.21 -3.69
C ASP A 12 9.85 -5.01 -3.92
N ILE A 13 9.00 -5.16 -2.90
CA ILE A 13 7.75 -5.88 -3.06
C ILE A 13 6.77 -5.01 -3.83
N LYS A 14 6.35 -5.51 -4.99
CA LYS A 14 5.34 -4.85 -5.80
C LYS A 14 3.99 -5.52 -5.60
N LEU A 15 3.03 -4.75 -5.17
CA LEU A 15 1.67 -5.23 -4.95
C LEU A 15 0.76 -4.79 -6.09
N PHE A 16 -0.03 -5.73 -6.59
CA PHE A 16 -1.09 -5.42 -7.55
C PHE A 16 -2.34 -4.95 -6.80
N ASP A 17 -3.29 -4.38 -7.52
CA ASP A 17 -4.50 -3.82 -6.90
C ASP A 17 -5.25 -4.83 -6.04
N SER A 18 -5.34 -6.08 -6.48
CA SER A 18 -6.02 -7.12 -5.70
C SER A 18 -5.29 -7.39 -4.38
N GLU A 19 -3.96 -7.38 -4.43
CA GLU A 19 -3.15 -7.59 -3.24
C GLU A 19 -3.25 -6.42 -2.28
N LEU A 20 -3.31 -5.21 -2.83
CA LEU A 20 -3.53 -4.01 -2.01
C LEU A 20 -4.87 -4.05 -1.29
N ALA A 21 -5.91 -4.62 -1.92
CA ALA A 21 -7.21 -4.76 -1.26
C ALA A 21 -7.09 -5.60 0.01
N VAL A 22 -6.34 -6.70 -0.05
CA VAL A 22 -6.08 -7.54 1.12
C VAL A 22 -5.21 -6.79 2.14
N MET A 23 -4.13 -6.19 1.68
CA MET A 23 -3.20 -5.50 2.59
C MET A 23 -3.89 -4.35 3.33
N ASN A 24 -4.75 -3.61 2.65
CA ASN A 24 -5.48 -2.50 3.28
C ASN A 24 -6.35 -2.98 4.45
N VAL A 25 -6.96 -4.13 4.33
CA VAL A 25 -7.75 -4.72 5.42
C VAL A 25 -6.83 -5.03 6.61
N ILE A 26 -5.69 -5.65 6.34
CA ILE A 26 -4.75 -6.01 7.41
C ILE A 26 -4.18 -4.76 8.08
N TRP A 27 -3.76 -3.78 7.29
CA TRP A 27 -3.22 -2.53 7.86
C TRP A 27 -4.24 -1.79 8.72
N GLU A 28 -5.51 -1.84 8.32
CA GLU A 28 -6.57 -1.14 9.04
C GLU A 28 -6.98 -1.85 10.32
N HIS A 29 -7.02 -3.18 10.31
CA HIS A 29 -7.53 -3.97 11.43
C HIS A 29 -6.45 -4.58 12.32
N GLY A 30 -5.20 -4.63 11.86
CA GLY A 30 -4.14 -5.38 12.52
C GLY A 30 -4.24 -6.87 12.17
N ASP A 31 -3.59 -7.71 12.95
CA ASP A 31 -3.62 -9.15 12.73
C ASP A 31 -5.06 -9.65 12.71
N ILE A 32 -5.40 -10.38 11.67
CA ILE A 32 -6.78 -10.73 11.38
C ILE A 32 -6.81 -12.07 10.63
N THR A 33 -7.84 -12.86 10.83
CA THR A 33 -7.94 -14.17 10.17
C THR A 33 -8.29 -14.02 8.70
N ALA A 34 -7.88 -14.99 7.90
CA ALA A 34 -8.23 -15.02 6.48
C ALA A 34 -9.76 -15.01 6.29
N LYS A 35 -10.48 -15.68 7.18
CA LYS A 35 -11.95 -15.69 7.11
C LYS A 35 -12.53 -14.31 7.34
N GLU A 36 -12.02 -13.58 8.31
CA GLU A 36 -12.50 -12.22 8.58
C GLU A 36 -12.18 -11.28 7.41
N ILE A 37 -11.00 -11.42 6.80
CA ILE A 37 -10.66 -10.67 5.58
C ILE A 37 -11.66 -11.00 4.48
N SER A 38 -11.98 -12.28 4.30
CA SER A 38 -12.94 -12.71 3.29
C SER A 38 -14.32 -12.09 3.52
N ASP A 39 -14.77 -12.09 4.77
CA ASP A 39 -16.08 -11.51 5.11
C ASP A 39 -16.12 -10.01 4.78
N ILE A 40 -15.06 -9.28 5.11
CA ILE A 40 -14.95 -7.85 4.83
C ILE A 40 -14.95 -7.58 3.32
N LEU A 41 -14.13 -8.30 2.57
CA LEU A 41 -14.01 -8.07 1.13
C LEU A 41 -15.22 -8.57 0.35
N LYS A 42 -15.93 -9.57 0.87
CA LYS A 42 -17.21 -9.98 0.29
C LYS A 42 -18.23 -8.85 0.35
N GLU A 43 -18.30 -8.18 1.48
CA GLU A 43 -19.25 -7.10 1.69
C GLU A 43 -18.83 -5.83 0.94
N SER A 44 -17.56 -5.48 0.97
CA SER A 44 -17.08 -4.21 0.41
C SER A 44 -16.90 -4.22 -1.09
N ILE A 45 -16.42 -5.32 -1.68
CA ILE A 45 -16.13 -5.39 -3.12
C ILE A 45 -16.67 -6.66 -3.79
N GLY A 46 -17.43 -7.47 -3.09
CA GLY A 46 -18.12 -8.61 -3.66
C GLY A 46 -17.28 -9.83 -3.99
N TRP A 47 -16.09 -9.94 -3.43
CA TRP A 47 -15.26 -11.11 -3.67
C TRP A 47 -15.82 -12.34 -2.99
N ASN A 48 -15.77 -13.50 -3.69
CA ASN A 48 -16.09 -14.76 -3.05
C ASN A 48 -14.88 -15.22 -2.21
N ILE A 49 -15.12 -16.21 -1.36
CA ILE A 49 -14.11 -16.71 -0.43
C ILE A 49 -12.87 -17.24 -1.16
N ASN A 50 -13.06 -17.93 -2.28
CA ASN A 50 -11.95 -18.51 -3.04
C ASN A 50 -11.04 -17.43 -3.60
N THR A 51 -11.62 -16.36 -4.12
CA THR A 51 -10.86 -15.22 -4.63
C THR A 51 -10.01 -14.61 -3.53
N THR A 52 -10.61 -14.34 -2.38
CA THR A 52 -9.88 -13.75 -1.26
C THR A 52 -8.71 -14.63 -0.80
N TYR A 53 -8.96 -15.92 -0.62
CA TYR A 53 -7.89 -16.83 -0.17
C TYR A 53 -6.78 -16.94 -1.19
N THR A 54 -7.12 -16.94 -2.49
CA THR A 54 -6.11 -16.96 -3.55
C THR A 54 -5.22 -15.73 -3.47
N VAL A 55 -5.81 -14.55 -3.27
CA VAL A 55 -5.03 -13.31 -3.18
C VAL A 55 -4.20 -13.26 -1.92
N ILE A 56 -4.75 -13.71 -0.78
CA ILE A 56 -3.98 -13.80 0.46
C ILE A 56 -2.74 -14.67 0.26
N LYS A 57 -2.88 -15.80 -0.41
CA LYS A 57 -1.74 -16.69 -0.69
C LYS A 57 -0.70 -16.02 -1.57
N LYS A 58 -1.12 -15.19 -2.52
CA LYS A 58 -0.19 -14.39 -3.32
C LYS A 58 0.58 -13.38 -2.47
N CYS A 59 -0.09 -12.74 -1.53
CA CYS A 59 0.58 -11.83 -0.59
C CYS A 59 1.61 -12.57 0.26
N ILE A 60 1.28 -13.78 0.70
CA ILE A 60 2.21 -14.62 1.47
C ILE A 60 3.41 -14.98 0.60
N ALA A 61 3.17 -15.41 -0.63
CA ALA A 61 4.25 -15.78 -1.56
C ALA A 61 5.19 -14.63 -1.84
N LYS A 62 4.70 -13.40 -1.87
CA LYS A 62 5.50 -12.20 -2.08
C LYS A 62 6.26 -11.74 -0.84
N GLY A 63 6.00 -12.33 0.31
CA GLY A 63 6.63 -11.91 1.55
C GLY A 63 5.96 -10.70 2.20
N ALA A 64 4.75 -10.34 1.78
CA ALA A 64 4.02 -9.22 2.34
C ALA A 64 3.20 -9.60 3.57
N VAL A 65 2.82 -10.87 3.67
CA VAL A 65 1.99 -11.41 4.75
C VAL A 65 2.60 -12.68 5.30
N GLU A 66 2.54 -12.83 6.60
CA GLU A 66 2.91 -14.07 7.29
C GLU A 66 1.65 -14.71 7.83
N ARG A 67 1.49 -16.01 7.53
CA ARG A 67 0.42 -16.81 8.08
C ARG A 67 0.82 -17.34 9.45
N ARG A 68 -0.01 -17.12 10.44
CA ARG A 68 0.19 -17.63 11.80
C ARG A 68 -0.96 -18.56 12.20
N GLU A 69 -0.63 -19.67 12.77
CA GLU A 69 -1.61 -20.59 13.30
C GLU A 69 -1.85 -20.35 14.79
N PRO A 70 -2.99 -20.72 15.35
CA PRO A 70 -4.12 -21.36 14.67
C PRO A 70 -4.98 -20.35 13.92
N LYS A 71 -5.92 -20.87 13.14
CA LYS A 71 -6.99 -20.09 12.47
C LYS A 71 -6.55 -19.22 11.31
N PHE A 72 -5.37 -19.46 10.75
CA PHE A 72 -4.91 -18.71 9.58
C PHE A 72 -4.96 -17.20 9.84
N ILE A 73 -4.23 -16.76 10.84
CA ILE A 73 -4.09 -15.34 11.13
C ILE A 73 -3.10 -14.72 10.14
N CYS A 74 -3.49 -13.61 9.54
CA CYS A 74 -2.66 -12.89 8.59
C CYS A 74 -1.99 -11.71 9.29
N HIS A 75 -0.66 -11.70 9.24
CA HIS A 75 0.16 -10.65 9.84
C HIS A 75 0.93 -9.93 8.75
N ALA A 76 0.82 -8.61 8.68
CA ALA A 76 1.54 -7.81 7.69
C ALA A 76 3.02 -7.78 8.02
N LEU A 77 3.86 -8.13 7.04
CA LEU A 77 5.32 -8.06 7.15
C LEU A 77 5.86 -6.75 6.62
N ILE A 78 5.03 -5.99 5.92
CA ILE A 78 5.38 -4.68 5.37
C ILE A 78 4.36 -3.67 5.85
N THR A 79 4.78 -2.41 5.97
CA THR A 79 3.89 -1.34 6.42
C THR A 79 3.26 -0.62 5.23
N ARG A 80 2.13 0.04 5.50
CA ARG A 80 1.51 0.91 4.50
C ARG A 80 2.48 2.00 4.04
N GLU A 81 3.22 2.58 4.97
CA GLU A 81 4.19 3.64 4.69
C GLU A 81 5.30 3.17 3.75
N GLU A 82 5.80 1.94 3.97
CA GLU A 82 6.80 1.37 3.07
C GLU A 82 6.27 1.23 1.65
N VAL A 83 5.03 0.79 1.50
CA VAL A 83 4.41 0.64 0.19
C VAL A 83 4.14 2.00 -0.46
N GLN A 84 3.65 2.96 0.33
CA GLN A 84 3.43 4.33 -0.16
C GLN A 84 4.72 4.94 -0.68
N LYS A 85 5.82 4.80 0.07
CA LYS A 85 7.11 5.32 -0.34
C LYS A 85 7.58 4.69 -1.65
N ALA A 86 7.48 3.38 -1.75
CA ALA A 86 7.87 2.67 -2.97
C ALA A 86 7.02 3.10 -4.16
N SER A 87 5.72 3.32 -3.95
CA SER A 87 4.79 3.76 -5.00
C SER A 87 5.12 5.17 -5.48
N VAL A 88 5.42 6.07 -4.56
CA VAL A 88 5.81 7.45 -4.90
C VAL A 88 7.12 7.44 -5.69
N ASP A 89 8.11 6.68 -5.24
CA ASP A 89 9.40 6.58 -5.92
C ASP A 89 9.23 6.01 -7.35
N GLU A 90 8.42 4.98 -7.50
CA GLU A 90 8.16 4.38 -8.81
C GLU A 90 7.48 5.38 -9.74
N LEU A 91 6.44 6.06 -9.28
CA LEU A 91 5.72 7.03 -10.08
C LEU A 91 6.64 8.18 -10.49
N SER A 92 7.45 8.67 -9.55
CA SER A 92 8.41 9.74 -9.82
C SER A 92 9.36 9.35 -10.95
N LYS A 93 9.93 8.16 -10.87
CA LYS A 93 10.88 7.69 -11.89
C LYS A 93 10.23 7.42 -13.23
N LYS A 94 9.05 6.81 -13.22
CA LYS A 94 8.35 6.42 -14.45
C LYS A 94 7.80 7.59 -15.23
N MET A 95 7.19 8.54 -14.54
CA MET A 95 6.39 9.58 -15.17
C MET A 95 7.00 10.98 -15.09
N PHE A 96 7.92 11.19 -14.18
CA PHE A 96 8.43 12.53 -13.89
C PHE A 96 9.97 12.61 -13.92
N GLY A 97 10.62 11.61 -14.51
CA GLY A 97 12.08 11.61 -14.64
C GLY A 97 12.83 11.72 -13.32
N GLY A 98 12.20 11.29 -12.23
CA GLY A 98 12.76 11.38 -10.89
C GLY A 98 12.60 12.75 -10.22
N SER A 99 11.87 13.67 -10.85
CA SER A 99 11.70 15.03 -10.33
C SER A 99 10.49 15.15 -9.42
N SER A 100 10.74 15.38 -8.13
CA SER A 100 9.68 15.66 -7.17
C SER A 100 8.97 16.99 -7.49
N GLU A 101 9.72 17.97 -7.98
CA GLU A 101 9.14 19.25 -8.36
C GLU A 101 8.11 19.10 -9.46
N LEU A 102 8.41 18.28 -10.48
CA LEU A 102 7.45 18.01 -11.55
C LEU A 102 6.22 17.27 -11.05
N MET A 103 6.39 16.37 -10.09
CA MET A 103 5.25 15.69 -9.47
C MET A 103 4.33 16.66 -8.74
N PHE A 104 4.90 17.54 -7.95
CA PHE A 104 4.13 18.57 -7.23
C PHE A 104 3.43 19.51 -8.22
N ALA A 105 4.12 19.91 -9.27
CA ALA A 105 3.51 20.75 -10.30
C ALA A 105 2.31 20.06 -10.96
N SER A 106 2.44 18.77 -11.22
CA SER A 106 1.34 17.98 -11.80
C SER A 106 0.15 17.91 -10.86
N LEU A 107 0.38 17.73 -9.57
CA LEU A 107 -0.70 17.74 -8.58
C LEU A 107 -1.43 19.07 -8.58
N LEU A 108 -0.69 20.16 -8.57
CA LEU A 108 -1.27 21.52 -8.55
C LEU A 108 -2.06 21.80 -9.83
N ALA A 109 -1.58 21.31 -10.97
CA ALA A 109 -2.22 21.55 -12.27
C ALA A 109 -3.50 20.73 -12.48
N ASN A 110 -3.56 19.53 -11.91
CA ASN A 110 -4.60 18.56 -12.25
C ASN A 110 -5.61 18.27 -11.15
N ARG A 111 -5.45 18.84 -10.00
CA ARG A 111 -6.36 18.61 -8.88
C ARG A 111 -6.84 19.91 -8.28
N SER A 112 -8.03 19.85 -7.68
CA SER A 112 -8.59 20.99 -6.97
C SER A 112 -8.25 20.89 -5.49
N PHE A 113 -7.81 21.99 -4.91
CA PHE A 113 -7.46 22.05 -3.49
C PHE A 113 -8.29 23.13 -2.80
N SER A 114 -8.78 22.83 -1.61
CA SER A 114 -9.43 23.83 -0.78
C SER A 114 -8.37 24.77 -0.20
N LYS A 115 -8.82 25.92 0.27
CA LYS A 115 -7.91 26.86 0.94
C LYS A 115 -7.23 26.21 2.14
N LYS A 116 -7.98 25.43 2.89
CA LYS A 116 -7.43 24.73 4.06
C LYS A 116 -6.35 23.73 3.66
N GLU A 117 -6.56 22.97 2.59
CA GLU A 117 -5.56 22.04 2.10
C GLU A 117 -4.29 22.77 1.66
N ILE A 118 -4.42 23.87 0.94
CA ILE A 118 -3.28 24.68 0.50
C ILE A 118 -2.51 25.21 1.72
N ASP A 119 -3.21 25.72 2.71
CA ASP A 119 -2.57 26.23 3.93
C ASP A 119 -1.80 25.13 4.65
N ASN A 120 -2.39 23.93 4.73
CA ASN A 120 -1.72 22.77 5.35
C ASN A 120 -0.47 22.37 4.55
N LEU A 121 -0.56 22.36 3.22
CA LEU A 121 0.58 22.01 2.37
C LEU A 121 1.71 23.03 2.52
N LYS A 122 1.39 24.31 2.57
CA LYS A 122 2.39 25.37 2.81
C LYS A 122 3.08 25.16 4.15
N LYS A 123 2.32 24.81 5.16
CA LYS A 123 2.86 24.56 6.48
C LYS A 123 3.81 23.35 6.50
N MET A 124 3.42 22.27 5.81
CA MET A 124 4.28 21.09 5.69
C MET A 124 5.62 21.44 5.03
N ILE A 125 5.58 22.24 3.97
CA ILE A 125 6.78 22.64 3.26
C ILE A 125 7.65 23.50 4.17
N GLN A 126 7.06 24.43 4.90
CA GLN A 126 7.78 25.31 5.81
C GLN A 126 8.45 24.50 6.92
N GLU A 127 7.74 23.55 7.49
CA GLU A 127 8.30 22.69 8.54
C GLU A 127 9.42 21.81 8.04
N TYR A 128 9.37 21.39 6.78
CA TYR A 128 10.42 20.59 6.17
C TYR A 128 11.73 21.37 6.06
N GLU A 129 11.66 22.68 5.80
CA GLU A 129 12.84 23.54 5.69
C GLU A 129 13.50 23.80 7.05
N ASP A 130 12.71 23.78 8.09
CA ASP A 130 13.19 24.04 9.45
C ASP A 130 13.79 22.78 10.06
#